data_8473265d44a22d4a77a617df5a517df9
#
_entry.id   8473265d44a22d4a77a617df5a517df9
#
_cell.length_a   1.000
_cell.length_b   1.000
_cell.length_c   1.000
_cell.angle_alpha   90.00
_cell.angle_beta   90.00
_cell.angle_gamma   90.00
#
_symmetry.space_group_name_H-M   'P 1'
#
loop_
_entity.id
_entity.type
_entity.pdbx_description
1 polymer ?
#
loop_
_entity_poly.entity_id
_entity_poly.type
_entity_poly.pdbx_seq_one_letter_code
_entity_poly.pdbx_strand_id
1 'polypeptide(L)'
;MQSEPAVQLRLSLQDAEALHALLERLLESGKQDPHLEHSYRLLGWRILAAKGGKGLTGRMADLAREADSLQEYEAARKRELGPVLDGLQRAENRDP
;
A
#
# COMPACT_ATOMS: atom_id res chain seq x y z
N MET A 1 27.06 4.35 -13.09
CA MET A 1 25.64 4.07 -13.04
C MET A 1 24.89 5.29 -12.53
N GLN A 2 23.96 5.75 -13.30
CA GLN A 2 23.19 6.93 -12.91
C GLN A 2 21.84 6.49 -12.38
N SER A 3 21.55 6.86 -11.16
CA SER A 3 20.21 6.70 -10.63
C SER A 3 19.38 7.93 -11.01
N GLU A 4 18.10 7.73 -11.25
CA GLU A 4 17.20 8.84 -11.48
C GLU A 4 17.16 9.77 -10.28
N PRO A 5 17.06 11.08 -10.51
CA PRO A 5 16.86 12.00 -9.41
C PRO A 5 15.56 11.67 -8.68
N ALA A 6 15.62 11.59 -7.37
CA ALA A 6 14.44 11.35 -6.57
C ALA A 6 13.73 12.67 -6.27
N VAL A 7 12.40 12.63 -6.32
CA VAL A 7 11.57 13.76 -5.93
C VAL A 7 11.00 13.48 -4.54
N GLN A 8 11.26 14.36 -3.61
CA GLN A 8 10.70 14.27 -2.27
C GLN A 8 9.58 15.28 -2.13
N LEU A 9 8.43 14.82 -1.69
CA LEU A 9 7.24 15.64 -1.59
C LEU A 9 6.59 15.42 -0.23
N ARG A 10 6.26 16.52 0.43
CA ARG A 10 5.53 16.47 1.69
C ARG A 10 4.07 16.81 1.44
N LEU A 11 3.22 15.87 1.75
CA LEU A 11 1.77 16.04 1.62
C LEU A 11 1.12 15.88 2.98
N SER A 12 0.06 16.63 3.22
CA SER A 12 -0.81 16.33 4.36
C SER A 12 -1.45 14.96 4.14
N LEU A 13 -1.90 14.33 5.21
CA LEU A 13 -2.58 13.05 5.08
C LEU A 13 -3.80 13.16 4.17
N GLN A 14 -4.55 14.24 4.28
CA GLN A 14 -5.73 14.46 3.44
C GLN A 14 -5.38 14.59 1.97
N ASP A 15 -4.32 15.34 1.66
CA ASP A 15 -3.86 15.49 0.28
C ASP A 15 -3.36 14.15 -0.28
N ALA A 16 -2.63 13.41 0.53
CA ALA A 16 -2.11 12.10 0.14
C ALA A 16 -3.25 11.12 -0.14
N GLU A 17 -4.27 11.11 0.71
CA GLU A 17 -5.43 10.24 0.51
C GLU A 17 -6.23 10.61 -0.74
N ALA A 18 -6.38 11.91 -1.00
CA ALA A 18 -7.06 12.39 -2.20
C ALA A 18 -6.32 11.95 -3.47
N LEU A 19 -5.00 12.10 -3.47
CA LEU A 19 -4.18 11.68 -4.60
C LEU A 19 -4.24 10.16 -4.79
N HIS A 20 -4.17 9.42 -3.70
CA HIS A 20 -4.25 7.96 -3.72
C HIS A 20 -5.58 7.49 -4.32
N ALA A 21 -6.69 8.14 -3.94
CA ALA A 21 -8.01 7.83 -4.48
C ALA A 21 -8.09 8.11 -5.98
N LEU A 22 -7.47 9.19 -6.43
CA LEU A 22 -7.43 9.52 -7.86
C LEU A 22 -6.65 8.47 -8.65
N LEU A 23 -5.49 8.06 -8.13
CA LEU A 23 -4.69 7.02 -8.77
C LEU A 23 -5.45 5.70 -8.84
N GLU A 24 -6.18 5.35 -7.77
CA GLU A 24 -7.00 4.15 -7.75
C GLU A 24 -8.06 4.18 -8.87
N ARG A 25 -8.73 5.30 -9.04
CA ARG A 25 -9.73 5.44 -10.10
C ARG A 25 -9.13 5.35 -11.49
N LEU A 26 -7.95 5.91 -11.68
CA LEU A 26 -7.25 5.82 -12.97
C LEU A 26 -6.87 4.38 -13.28
N LEU A 27 -6.38 3.65 -12.30
CA LEU A 27 -6.02 2.25 -12.49
C LEU A 27 -7.25 1.37 -12.73
N GLU A 28 -8.33 1.63 -12.01
CA GLU A 28 -9.60 0.91 -12.20
C GLU A 28 -10.22 1.18 -13.56
N SER A 29 -9.97 2.34 -14.14
CA SER A 29 -10.49 2.68 -15.47
C SER A 29 -9.76 1.96 -16.60
N GLY A 30 -8.76 1.15 -16.26
CA GLY A 30 -8.04 0.37 -17.25
C GLY A 30 -6.74 0.99 -17.74
N LYS A 31 -6.32 2.10 -17.17
CA LYS A 31 -5.04 2.69 -17.52
C LYS A 31 -3.91 1.82 -16.96
N GLN A 32 -3.18 1.20 -17.85
CA GLN A 32 -2.05 0.35 -17.48
C GLN A 32 -0.76 1.15 -17.65
N ASP A 33 -0.34 1.75 -16.55
CA ASP A 33 0.91 2.52 -16.52
C ASP A 33 1.70 2.07 -15.30
N PRO A 34 2.88 1.46 -15.52
CA PRO A 34 3.71 0.98 -14.40
C PRO A 34 4.09 2.09 -13.41
N HIS A 35 4.26 3.31 -13.89
CA HIS A 35 4.60 4.43 -13.02
C HIS A 35 3.42 4.84 -12.14
N LEU A 36 2.20 4.82 -12.67
CA LEU A 36 1.01 5.11 -11.89
C LEU A 36 0.78 4.02 -10.84
N GLU A 37 0.95 2.77 -11.23
CA GLU A 37 0.81 1.66 -10.31
C GLU A 37 1.83 1.74 -9.18
N HIS A 38 3.08 1.99 -9.53
CA HIS A 38 4.14 2.11 -8.52
C HIS A 38 3.86 3.27 -7.58
N SER A 39 3.45 4.43 -8.11
CA SER A 39 3.13 5.59 -7.29
C SER A 39 1.95 5.33 -6.36
N TYR A 40 0.95 4.61 -6.86
CA TYR A 40 -0.21 4.20 -6.05
C TYR A 40 0.22 3.34 -4.86
N ARG A 41 1.06 2.34 -5.11
CA ARG A 41 1.55 1.42 -4.07
C ARG A 41 2.45 2.16 -3.07
N LEU A 42 3.33 3.00 -3.58
CA LEU A 42 4.24 3.79 -2.73
C LEU A 42 3.44 4.72 -1.81
N LEU A 43 2.47 5.41 -2.37
CA LEU A 43 1.64 6.35 -1.62
C LEU A 43 0.79 5.61 -0.58
N GLY A 44 0.23 4.47 -0.95
CA GLY A 44 -0.53 3.63 -0.01
C GLY A 44 0.30 3.19 1.18
N TRP A 45 1.54 2.79 0.94
CA TRP A 45 2.48 2.44 2.00
C TRP A 45 2.70 3.62 2.96
N ARG A 46 2.97 4.79 2.42
CA ARG A 46 3.25 5.98 3.23
C ARG A 46 2.03 6.48 3.99
N ILE A 47 0.87 6.40 3.38
CA ILE A 47 -0.39 6.76 4.04
C ILE A 47 -0.62 5.84 5.24
N LEU A 48 -0.46 4.55 5.04
CA LEU A 48 -0.67 3.57 6.10
C LEU A 48 0.31 3.78 7.25
N ALA A 49 1.58 4.04 6.94
CA ALA A 49 2.59 4.32 7.94
C ALA A 49 2.26 5.56 8.77
N ALA A 50 1.71 6.59 8.12
CA ALA A 50 1.36 7.84 8.80
C ALA A 50 0.07 7.71 9.63
N LYS A 51 -0.87 6.93 9.13
CA LYS A 51 -2.20 6.85 9.72
C LYS A 51 -2.25 5.98 10.97
N GLY A 52 -1.61 4.82 10.92
CA GLY A 52 -1.74 3.85 11.99
C GLY A 52 -3.09 3.16 11.96
N GLY A 53 -3.47 2.57 13.08
CA GLY A 53 -4.76 1.88 13.18
C GLY A 53 -4.74 0.86 14.29
N LYS A 54 -5.81 0.08 14.38
CA LYS A 54 -5.96 -0.99 15.37
C LYS A 54 -6.18 -2.32 14.66
N GLY A 55 -5.94 -3.41 15.39
CA GLY A 55 -6.13 -4.74 14.85
C GLY A 55 -5.27 -5.01 13.63
N LEU A 56 -5.84 -5.57 12.59
CA LEU A 56 -5.11 -5.90 11.37
C LEU A 56 -4.53 -4.65 10.70
N THR A 57 -5.30 -3.57 10.64
CA THR A 57 -4.82 -2.30 10.07
C THR A 57 -3.66 -1.76 10.89
N GLY A 58 -3.72 -1.85 12.20
CA GLY A 58 -2.63 -1.43 13.08
C GLY A 58 -1.38 -2.24 12.85
N ARG A 59 -1.51 -3.54 12.66
CA ARG A 59 -0.37 -4.40 12.35
C ARG A 59 0.26 -4.05 11.02
N MET A 60 -0.55 -3.79 10.01
CA MET A 60 -0.07 -3.37 8.70
C MET A 60 0.65 -2.03 8.79
N ALA A 61 0.13 -1.11 9.59
CA ALA A 61 0.76 0.19 9.81
C ALA A 61 2.13 0.04 10.48
N ASP A 62 2.25 -0.87 11.45
CA ASP A 62 3.53 -1.16 12.10
C ASP A 62 4.54 -1.68 11.08
N LEU A 63 4.14 -2.63 10.24
CA LEU A 63 5.01 -3.16 9.20
C LEU A 63 5.44 -2.06 8.23
N ALA A 64 4.52 -1.16 7.90
CA ALA A 64 4.82 -0.06 7.00
C ALA A 64 5.84 0.91 7.60
N ARG A 65 5.74 1.18 8.89
CA ARG A 65 6.68 2.07 9.58
C ARG A 65 8.06 1.45 9.76
N GLU A 66 8.13 0.14 9.95
CA GLU A 66 9.39 -0.57 10.16
C GLU A 66 10.16 -0.81 8.88
N ALA A 67 9.48 -0.83 7.74
CA ALA A 67 10.11 -1.12 6.46
C ALA A 67 10.90 0.08 5.95
N ASP A 68 12.06 -0.20 5.36
CA ASP A 68 12.91 0.84 4.77
C ASP A 68 12.57 1.10 3.31
N SER A 69 11.79 0.23 2.69
CA SER A 69 11.40 0.37 1.29
C SER A 69 10.03 -0.24 1.06
N LEU A 70 9.41 0.15 -0.06
CA LEU A 70 8.13 -0.42 -0.47
C LEU A 70 8.24 -1.93 -0.64
N GLN A 71 9.34 -2.40 -1.22
CA GLN A 71 9.56 -3.83 -1.42
C GLN A 71 9.63 -4.59 -0.10
N GLU A 72 10.33 -4.03 0.87
CA GLU A 72 10.41 -4.64 2.21
C GLU A 72 9.05 -4.69 2.88
N TYR A 73 8.29 -3.60 2.77
CA TYR A 73 6.95 -3.55 3.33
C TYR A 73 6.04 -4.62 2.71
N GLU A 74 6.05 -4.71 1.39
CA GLU A 74 5.20 -5.68 0.69
C GLU A 74 5.59 -7.12 1.02
N ALA A 75 6.88 -7.39 1.11
CA ALA A 75 7.38 -8.72 1.49
C ALA A 75 6.98 -9.08 2.92
N ALA A 76 7.13 -8.13 3.85
CA ALA A 76 6.76 -8.35 5.24
C ALA A 76 5.26 -8.57 5.39
N ARG A 77 4.46 -7.78 4.69
CA ARG A 77 3.01 -7.93 4.71
C ARG A 77 2.59 -9.29 4.19
N LYS A 78 3.17 -9.73 3.07
CA LYS A 78 2.86 -11.03 2.49
C LYS A 78 3.25 -12.16 3.43
N ARG A 79 4.43 -12.06 4.03
CA ARG A 79 4.94 -13.09 4.93
C ARG A 79 4.09 -13.22 6.20
N GLU A 80 3.74 -12.10 6.84
CA GLU A 80 3.04 -12.12 8.11
C GLU A 80 1.53 -12.21 7.97
N LEU A 81 0.96 -11.52 6.99
CA LEU A 81 -0.49 -11.37 6.87
C LEU A 81 -1.09 -12.16 5.72
N GLY A 82 -0.27 -12.65 4.81
CA GLY A 82 -0.74 -13.46 3.70
C GLY A 82 -1.58 -14.65 4.13
N PRO A 83 -1.09 -15.48 5.08
CA PRO A 83 -1.88 -16.63 5.55
C PRO A 83 -3.21 -16.23 6.17
N VAL A 84 -3.24 -15.10 6.90
CA VAL A 84 -4.47 -14.60 7.53
C VAL A 84 -5.45 -14.15 6.46
N LEU A 85 -4.97 -13.40 5.48
CA LEU A 85 -5.81 -12.91 4.38
C LEU A 85 -6.33 -14.07 3.53
N ASP A 86 -5.50 -15.06 3.27
CA ASP A 86 -5.92 -16.27 2.55
C ASP A 86 -7.01 -17.02 3.31
N GLY A 87 -6.86 -17.10 4.64
CA GLY A 87 -7.86 -17.74 5.48
C GLY A 87 -9.20 -17.03 5.41
N LEU A 88 -9.19 -15.71 5.46
CA LEU A 88 -10.42 -14.91 5.34
C LEU A 88 -11.06 -15.09 3.96
N GLN A 89 -10.26 -15.12 2.92
CA GLN A 89 -10.74 -15.29 1.56
C GLN A 89 -11.37 -16.67 1.38
N ARG A 90 -10.76 -17.70 1.95
CA ARG A 90 -11.33 -19.06 1.92
C ARG A 90 -12.66 -19.11 2.66
N ALA A 91 -12.76 -18.43 3.78
CA ALA A 91 -14.01 -18.39 4.54
C ALA A 91 -15.13 -17.75 3.72
N GLU A 92 -14.82 -16.68 2.98
CA GLU A 92 -15.79 -16.04 2.10
C GLU A 92 -16.23 -16.95 0.95
N ASN A 93 -15.28 -17.70 0.40
CA ASN A 93 -15.56 -18.59 -0.73
C ASN A 93 -16.24 -19.89 -0.32
N ARG A 94 -16.41 -20.11 0.97
CA ARG A 94 -17.03 -21.33 1.49
C ARG A 94 -18.54 -21.29 1.51
N ASP A 95 -19.10 -20.15 1.30
CA ASP A 95 -20.53 -20.00 1.39
C ASP A 95 -21.24 -20.83 0.34
N PRO A 96 -22.24 -21.61 0.74
CA PRO A 96 -23.04 -22.41 -0.17
C PRO A 96 -23.86 -21.55 -1.10
#